data_2690752e0eae9b885f8f022904873511
#
_entry.id   2690752e0eae9b885f8f022904873511
#
_cell.length_a   1.000
_cell.length_b   1.000
_cell.length_c   1.000
_cell.angle_alpha   90.00
_cell.angle_beta   90.00
_cell.angle_gamma   90.00
#
_symmetry.space_group_name_H-M   'P 1'
#
loop_
_entity.id
_entity.type
_entity.pdbx_description
1 polymer ?
#
loop_
_entity_poly.entity_id
_entity_poly.type
_entity_poly.pdbx_seq_one_letter_code
_entity_poly.pdbx_strand_id
1 'polypeptide(L)'
;MIFLFLTSGLFLGWTLGANDAANVFGSAVGSRMLSFTRAAVIASVFVILGAVLQGSGATETLGRLGTVNAMGGAFTVALAAALTVFAMTRAGLPVSTTQAIVGAIIGWNFFTNNAIDTRSLTQILSTWVTGPVLGALFAYLLYHLVKITRRKIRVHLLRYESWLRGGLMVVGAFGAYSLGANNIANVMGVFVPSIPLENADFGLFTMTGAQQLFFLGAIAIAAGVLTYSRKVMETVGNSLLELSSEAAFVVVLSQALVLFIFSSSALSGFMVRLGLPPIPLVPVSSTQVVVGAVIGIGLYKGVRNINFRMLGSIASGWITTPVTAGLLTFLLLFFVKNLFGIDVGHSVNPPAETGDGLSISMIIRYSIPALLLITTAYLIYLVLAEKKKTDRLTRKYYD
;
A
#
# COMPACT_ATOMS: atom_id res chain seq x y z
N MET A 1 -6.06 0.47 -25.49
CA MET A 1 -5.10 -0.55 -24.97
C MET A 1 -4.51 -0.14 -23.63
N ILE A 2 -4.00 1.08 -23.43
CA ILE A 2 -3.37 1.53 -22.15
C ILE A 2 -4.28 1.29 -20.94
N PHE A 3 -5.55 1.66 -20.99
CA PHE A 3 -6.50 1.45 -19.89
C PHE A 3 -6.65 -0.01 -19.47
N LEU A 4 -6.53 -0.93 -20.41
CA LEU A 4 -6.59 -2.35 -20.11
C LEU A 4 -5.39 -2.79 -19.25
N PHE A 5 -4.19 -2.38 -19.63
CA PHE A 5 -3.00 -2.70 -18.86
C PHE A 5 -2.99 -2.01 -17.48
N LEU A 6 -3.60 -0.85 -17.36
CA LEU A 6 -3.76 -0.17 -16.07
C LEU A 6 -4.72 -0.89 -15.11
N THR A 7 -5.60 -1.77 -15.58
CA THR A 7 -6.56 -2.45 -14.70
C THR A 7 -5.90 -3.23 -13.57
N SER A 8 -4.74 -3.82 -13.80
CA SER A 8 -3.99 -4.54 -12.76
C SER A 8 -3.43 -3.59 -11.70
N GLY A 9 -2.91 -2.43 -12.10
CA GLY A 9 -2.48 -1.38 -11.18
C GLY A 9 -3.65 -0.80 -10.39
N LEU A 10 -4.79 -0.54 -11.04
CA LEU A 10 -6.02 -0.11 -10.36
C LEU A 10 -6.53 -1.18 -9.38
N PHE A 11 -6.45 -2.46 -9.74
CA PHE A 11 -6.79 -3.56 -8.83
C PHE A 11 -5.81 -3.64 -7.65
N LEU A 12 -4.51 -3.44 -7.90
CA LEU A 12 -3.52 -3.35 -6.82
C LEU A 12 -3.80 -2.16 -5.90
N GLY A 13 -4.14 -1.00 -6.46
CA GLY A 13 -4.56 0.17 -5.69
C GLY A 13 -5.78 -0.10 -4.83
N TRP A 14 -6.80 -0.75 -5.40
CA TRP A 14 -8.00 -1.14 -4.67
C TRP A 14 -7.68 -2.12 -3.53
N THR A 15 -6.84 -3.14 -3.75
CA THR A 15 -6.44 -4.09 -2.71
C THR A 15 -5.61 -3.42 -1.61
N LEU A 16 -4.71 -2.48 -1.98
CA LEU A 16 -3.96 -1.66 -1.04
C LEU A 16 -4.89 -0.84 -0.16
N GLY A 17 -5.83 -0.11 -0.75
CA GLY A 17 -6.81 0.69 -0.01
C GLY A 17 -7.67 -0.16 0.93
N ALA A 18 -8.07 -1.34 0.49
CA ALA A 18 -8.82 -2.29 1.28
C ALA A 18 -8.05 -2.79 2.52
N ASN A 19 -6.75 -3.02 2.38
CA ASN A 19 -5.88 -3.55 3.43
C ASN A 19 -5.28 -2.44 4.32
N ASP A 20 -4.63 -1.46 3.71
CA ASP A 20 -3.75 -0.52 4.41
C ASP A 20 -4.51 0.64 5.10
N ALA A 21 -5.77 0.90 4.71
CA ALA A 21 -6.61 1.85 5.42
C ALA A 21 -6.82 1.48 6.90
N ALA A 22 -6.76 0.18 7.22
CA ALA A 22 -6.82 -0.30 8.60
C ALA A 22 -5.61 0.11 9.43
N ASN A 23 -4.45 0.29 8.81
CA ASN A 23 -3.25 0.75 9.48
C ASN A 23 -3.37 2.21 9.97
N VAL A 24 -4.18 3.04 9.28
CA VAL A 24 -4.40 4.45 9.63
C VAL A 24 -5.58 4.65 10.55
N PHE A 25 -6.73 4.06 10.24
CA PHE A 25 -7.97 4.32 10.97
C PHE A 25 -8.55 3.08 11.68
N GLY A 26 -7.92 1.90 11.56
CA GLY A 26 -8.43 0.67 12.17
C GLY A 26 -8.67 0.80 13.66
N SER A 27 -7.69 1.33 14.40
CA SER A 27 -7.81 1.54 15.85
C SER A 27 -8.90 2.55 16.21
N ALA A 28 -9.07 3.62 15.41
CA ALA A 28 -10.08 4.65 15.65
C ALA A 28 -11.50 4.17 15.36
N VAL A 29 -11.67 3.34 14.33
CA VAL A 29 -12.96 2.74 13.95
C VAL A 29 -13.28 1.56 14.87
N GLY A 30 -12.32 0.68 15.15
CA GLY A 30 -12.47 -0.46 16.05
C GLY A 30 -12.85 -0.06 17.48
N SER A 31 -12.23 1.01 18.00
CA SER A 31 -12.58 1.58 19.32
C SER A 31 -13.85 2.44 19.31
N ARG A 32 -14.55 2.55 18.17
CA ARG A 32 -15.75 3.39 17.98
C ARG A 32 -15.55 4.89 18.26
N MET A 33 -14.31 5.36 18.27
CA MET A 33 -14.02 6.79 18.40
C MET A 33 -14.42 7.58 17.17
N LEU A 34 -14.26 6.99 15.95
CA LEU A 34 -14.69 7.55 14.69
C LEU A 34 -15.64 6.58 13.98
N SER A 35 -16.67 7.14 13.33
CA SER A 35 -17.49 6.33 12.42
C SER A 35 -16.69 5.95 11.17
N PHE A 36 -16.93 4.74 10.66
CA PHE A 36 -16.28 4.27 9.43
C PHE A 36 -16.38 5.26 8.28
N THR A 37 -17.56 5.83 8.03
CA THR A 37 -17.79 6.76 6.92
C THR A 37 -16.89 8.00 7.02
N ARG A 38 -16.76 8.60 8.21
CA ARG A 38 -15.89 9.77 8.42
C ARG A 38 -14.42 9.41 8.21
N ALA A 39 -13.97 8.29 8.77
CA ALA A 39 -12.62 7.79 8.61
C ALA A 39 -12.30 7.50 7.15
N ALA A 40 -13.19 6.82 6.42
CA ALA A 40 -13.01 6.45 5.03
C ALA A 40 -12.98 7.67 4.10
N VAL A 41 -13.83 8.68 4.31
CA VAL A 41 -13.82 9.91 3.52
C VAL A 41 -12.52 10.68 3.74
N ILE A 42 -12.11 10.87 5.01
CA ILE A 42 -10.85 11.56 5.34
C ILE A 42 -9.68 10.79 4.71
N ALA A 43 -9.62 9.46 4.88
CA ALA A 43 -8.58 8.63 4.30
C ALA A 43 -8.51 8.79 2.78
N SER A 44 -9.65 8.71 2.08
CA SER A 44 -9.72 8.81 0.62
C SER A 44 -9.19 10.16 0.10
N VAL A 45 -9.61 11.26 0.71
CA VAL A 45 -9.17 12.61 0.30
C VAL A 45 -7.67 12.77 0.51
N PHE A 46 -7.17 12.42 1.69
CA PHE A 46 -5.77 12.65 2.02
C PHE A 46 -4.81 11.65 1.36
N VAL A 47 -5.24 10.42 1.06
CA VAL A 47 -4.47 9.48 0.24
C VAL A 47 -4.27 10.04 -1.17
N ILE A 48 -5.31 10.59 -1.80
CA ILE A 48 -5.22 11.21 -3.13
C ILE A 48 -4.25 12.39 -3.10
N LEU A 49 -4.39 13.29 -2.12
CA LEU A 49 -3.50 14.43 -1.98
C LEU A 49 -2.04 14.00 -1.79
N GLY A 50 -1.77 13.04 -0.90
CA GLY A 50 -0.42 12.55 -0.64
C GLY A 50 0.21 11.89 -1.87
N ALA A 51 -0.54 11.05 -2.57
CA ALA A 51 -0.10 10.36 -3.78
C ALA A 51 0.29 11.34 -4.90
N VAL A 52 -0.56 12.33 -5.18
CA VAL A 52 -0.33 13.30 -6.27
C VAL A 52 0.79 14.28 -5.95
N LEU A 53 0.84 14.77 -4.70
CA LEU A 53 1.79 15.83 -4.33
C LEU A 53 3.18 15.28 -4.00
N GLN A 54 3.29 14.06 -3.48
CA GLN A 54 4.56 13.55 -2.92
C GLN A 54 4.91 12.11 -3.33
N GLY A 55 4.19 11.50 -4.28
CA GLY A 55 4.38 10.09 -4.67
C GLY A 55 5.65 9.82 -5.49
N SER A 56 6.29 10.83 -6.06
CA SER A 56 7.42 10.67 -6.99
C SER A 56 8.68 10.09 -6.33
N GLY A 57 8.96 10.45 -5.07
CA GLY A 57 10.21 10.06 -4.41
C GLY A 57 10.37 8.54 -4.25
N ALA A 58 9.40 7.87 -3.68
CA ALA A 58 9.42 6.42 -3.51
C ALA A 58 9.32 5.68 -4.86
N THR A 59 8.65 6.26 -5.85
CA THR A 59 8.48 5.71 -7.20
C THR A 59 9.80 5.57 -7.93
N GLU A 60 10.70 6.54 -7.81
CA GLU A 60 12.01 6.50 -8.46
C GLU A 60 12.85 5.32 -7.97
N THR A 61 12.89 5.06 -6.68
CA THR A 61 13.65 3.94 -6.11
C THR A 61 13.06 2.59 -6.51
N LEU A 62 11.73 2.47 -6.50
CA LEU A 62 11.07 1.25 -6.94
C LEU A 62 11.26 0.99 -8.43
N GLY A 63 11.22 2.04 -9.26
CA GLY A 63 11.49 1.96 -10.70
C GLY A 63 12.92 1.52 -11.02
N ARG A 64 13.90 1.89 -10.19
CA ARG A 64 15.31 1.44 -10.36
C ARG A 64 15.50 -0.03 -9.97
N LEU A 65 14.71 -0.58 -9.06
CA LEU A 65 14.80 -1.99 -8.65
C LEU A 65 14.58 -2.94 -9.84
N GLY A 66 13.67 -2.57 -10.75
CA GLY A 66 13.46 -3.25 -12.02
C GLY A 66 12.74 -2.31 -12.95
N THR A 67 13.47 -1.81 -13.97
CA THR A 67 12.88 -0.94 -14.98
C THR A 67 11.98 -1.78 -15.89
N VAL A 68 10.73 -1.99 -15.42
CA VAL A 68 9.71 -2.70 -16.20
C VAL A 68 9.33 -1.83 -17.39
N ASN A 69 9.91 -2.12 -18.55
CA ASN A 69 9.88 -1.27 -19.74
C ASN A 69 8.80 -1.63 -20.76
N ALA A 70 8.00 -2.66 -20.47
CA ALA A 70 6.89 -3.09 -21.30
C ALA A 70 5.57 -3.09 -20.53
N MET A 71 4.49 -2.64 -21.17
CA MET A 71 3.15 -2.60 -20.57
C MET A 71 2.65 -3.98 -20.12
N GLY A 72 2.95 -5.03 -20.89
CA GLY A 72 2.60 -6.41 -20.51
C GLY A 72 3.33 -6.88 -19.26
N GLY A 73 4.61 -6.48 -19.12
CA GLY A 73 5.39 -6.71 -17.89
C GLY A 73 4.80 -5.99 -16.69
N ALA A 74 4.54 -4.67 -16.82
CA ALA A 74 3.97 -3.85 -15.75
C ALA A 74 2.58 -4.39 -15.32
N PHE A 75 1.73 -4.75 -16.28
CA PHE A 75 0.45 -5.38 -16.01
C PHE A 75 0.60 -6.67 -15.20
N THR A 76 1.50 -7.55 -15.61
CA THR A 76 1.68 -8.87 -14.98
C THR A 76 2.26 -8.75 -13.57
N VAL A 77 3.24 -7.87 -13.38
CA VAL A 77 3.84 -7.57 -12.07
C VAL A 77 2.79 -7.02 -11.11
N ALA A 78 2.02 -6.02 -11.53
CA ALA A 78 0.96 -5.44 -10.71
C ALA A 78 -0.16 -6.44 -10.42
N LEU A 79 -0.55 -7.28 -11.39
CA LEU A 79 -1.57 -8.31 -11.22
C LEU A 79 -1.14 -9.36 -10.19
N ALA A 80 0.09 -9.86 -10.29
CA ALA A 80 0.62 -10.85 -9.37
C ALA A 80 0.69 -10.32 -7.93
N ALA A 81 1.17 -9.07 -7.76
CA ALA A 81 1.16 -8.41 -6.47
C ALA A 81 -0.27 -8.23 -5.92
N ALA A 82 -1.21 -7.77 -6.77
CA ALA A 82 -2.61 -7.59 -6.39
C ALA A 82 -3.28 -8.89 -5.95
N LEU A 83 -3.12 -9.95 -6.71
CA LEU A 83 -3.68 -11.28 -6.40
C LEU A 83 -3.09 -11.83 -5.09
N THR A 84 -1.78 -11.66 -4.87
CA THR A 84 -1.12 -12.08 -3.63
C THR A 84 -1.68 -11.32 -2.43
N VAL A 85 -1.75 -9.98 -2.50
CA VAL A 85 -2.30 -9.14 -1.41
C VAL A 85 -3.78 -9.47 -1.17
N PHE A 86 -4.57 -9.61 -2.23
CA PHE A 86 -6.00 -9.92 -2.13
C PHE A 86 -6.24 -11.28 -1.46
N ALA A 87 -5.54 -12.32 -1.89
CA ALA A 87 -5.67 -13.66 -1.32
C ALA A 87 -5.33 -13.68 0.17
N MET A 88 -4.24 -13.05 0.56
CA MET A 88 -3.82 -12.99 1.96
C MET A 88 -4.74 -12.12 2.81
N THR A 89 -5.21 -10.96 2.28
CA THR A 89 -6.20 -10.11 2.96
C THR A 89 -7.50 -10.86 3.19
N ARG A 90 -7.94 -11.65 2.20
CA ARG A 90 -9.13 -12.49 2.33
C ARG A 90 -8.97 -13.59 3.39
N ALA A 91 -7.75 -14.12 3.53
CA ALA A 91 -7.39 -15.07 4.59
C ALA A 91 -7.28 -14.39 5.99
N GLY A 92 -7.48 -13.07 6.08
CA GLY A 92 -7.40 -12.32 7.34
C GLY A 92 -5.97 -12.07 7.82
N LEU A 93 -4.98 -12.24 6.95
CA LEU A 93 -3.58 -11.97 7.26
C LEU A 93 -3.24 -10.52 6.92
N PRO A 94 -2.72 -9.73 7.86
CA PRO A 94 -2.17 -8.41 7.56
C PRO A 94 -0.87 -8.57 6.77
N VAL A 95 -0.87 -8.09 5.54
CA VAL A 95 0.26 -8.23 4.61
C VAL A 95 0.79 -6.88 4.17
N SER A 96 1.98 -6.90 3.61
CA SER A 96 2.64 -5.72 3.08
C SER A 96 2.51 -5.66 1.56
N THR A 97 1.78 -4.69 1.05
CA THR A 97 1.70 -4.43 -0.39
C THR A 97 3.06 -4.06 -0.98
N THR A 98 3.91 -3.35 -0.21
CA THR A 98 5.30 -3.05 -0.61
C THR A 98 6.11 -4.32 -0.83
N GLN A 99 5.98 -5.31 0.05
CA GLN A 99 6.69 -6.57 -0.10
C GLN A 99 6.17 -7.37 -1.30
N ALA A 100 4.86 -7.34 -1.55
CA ALA A 100 4.28 -8.01 -2.71
C ALA A 100 4.81 -7.44 -4.03
N ILE A 101 4.81 -6.12 -4.20
CA ILE A 101 5.29 -5.50 -5.44
C ILE A 101 6.80 -5.67 -5.63
N VAL A 102 7.59 -5.57 -4.56
CA VAL A 102 9.05 -5.82 -4.61
C VAL A 102 9.32 -7.26 -5.04
N GLY A 103 8.65 -8.24 -4.43
CA GLY A 103 8.76 -9.63 -4.84
C GLY A 103 8.35 -9.86 -6.29
N ALA A 104 7.26 -9.24 -6.73
CA ALA A 104 6.78 -9.30 -8.10
C ALA A 104 7.79 -8.74 -9.11
N ILE A 105 8.42 -7.59 -8.81
CA ILE A 105 9.49 -6.99 -9.64
C ILE A 105 10.71 -7.91 -9.70
N ILE A 106 11.12 -8.51 -8.58
CA ILE A 106 12.22 -9.49 -8.54
C ILE A 106 11.88 -10.69 -9.43
N GLY A 107 10.65 -11.21 -9.38
CA GLY A 107 10.18 -12.28 -10.24
C GLY A 107 10.24 -11.91 -11.73
N TRP A 108 9.91 -10.64 -12.07
CA TRP A 108 10.05 -10.11 -13.43
C TRP A 108 11.52 -10.03 -13.86
N ASN A 109 12.41 -9.53 -13.00
CA ASN A 109 13.86 -9.48 -13.28
C ASN A 109 14.43 -10.87 -13.56
N PHE A 110 14.07 -11.88 -12.76
CA PHE A 110 14.49 -13.26 -13.00
C PHE A 110 13.94 -13.82 -14.32
N PHE A 111 12.69 -13.53 -14.65
CA PHE A 111 12.10 -14.02 -15.89
C PHE A 111 12.72 -13.39 -17.15
N THR A 112 13.03 -12.09 -17.10
CA THR A 112 13.60 -11.34 -18.21
C THR A 112 15.11 -11.38 -18.25
N ASN A 113 15.76 -12.06 -17.28
CA ASN A 113 17.21 -12.09 -17.10
C ASN A 113 17.84 -10.70 -16.98
N ASN A 114 17.10 -9.77 -16.34
CA ASN A 114 17.60 -8.43 -16.07
C ASN A 114 18.35 -8.38 -14.72
N ALA A 115 19.40 -7.57 -14.69
CA ALA A 115 20.13 -7.33 -13.45
C ALA A 115 19.24 -6.59 -12.42
N ILE A 116 19.27 -7.05 -11.18
CA ILE A 116 18.60 -6.37 -10.07
C ILE A 116 19.52 -5.24 -9.58
N ASP A 117 19.00 -4.02 -9.46
CA ASP A 117 19.75 -2.94 -8.79
C ASP A 117 19.89 -3.24 -7.29
N THR A 118 21.07 -3.76 -6.93
CA THR A 118 21.40 -4.16 -5.56
C THR A 118 21.33 -2.99 -4.58
N ARG A 119 21.60 -1.76 -5.05
CA ARG A 119 21.52 -0.56 -4.20
C ARG A 119 20.07 -0.27 -3.80
N SER A 120 19.16 -0.20 -4.76
CA SER A 120 17.74 0.01 -4.50
C SER A 120 17.15 -1.14 -3.68
N LEU A 121 17.52 -2.39 -4.00
CA LEU A 121 17.10 -3.55 -3.22
C LEU A 121 17.54 -3.45 -1.77
N THR A 122 18.81 -3.15 -1.51
CA THR A 122 19.35 -3.01 -0.15
C THR A 122 18.67 -1.86 0.59
N GLN A 123 18.42 -0.73 -0.06
CA GLN A 123 17.69 0.39 0.53
C GLN A 123 16.27 -0.03 0.94
N ILE A 124 15.53 -0.72 0.06
CA ILE A 124 14.18 -1.20 0.38
C ILE A 124 14.19 -2.23 1.48
N LEU A 125 15.06 -3.25 1.41
CA LEU A 125 15.17 -4.29 2.43
C LEU A 125 15.58 -3.73 3.80
N SER A 126 16.43 -2.70 3.82
CA SER A 126 16.80 -2.03 5.07
C SER A 126 15.58 -1.41 5.78
N THR A 127 14.57 -0.95 5.02
CA THR A 127 13.34 -0.39 5.61
C THR A 127 12.44 -1.45 6.24
N TRP A 128 12.58 -2.72 5.87
CA TRP A 128 11.84 -3.83 6.51
C TRP A 128 12.30 -4.06 7.95
N VAL A 129 13.49 -3.59 8.29
CA VAL A 129 14.03 -3.60 9.66
C VAL A 129 13.91 -2.22 10.29
N THR A 130 14.36 -1.17 9.60
CA THR A 130 14.38 0.19 10.17
C THR A 130 12.98 0.77 10.34
N GLY A 131 12.03 0.41 9.46
CA GLY A 131 10.63 0.86 9.55
C GLY A 131 9.97 0.48 10.87
N PRO A 132 9.87 -0.82 11.23
CA PRO A 132 9.31 -1.23 12.51
C PRO A 132 10.12 -0.73 13.71
N VAL A 133 11.45 -0.62 13.62
CA VAL A 133 12.29 -0.08 14.70
C VAL A 133 11.97 1.40 14.94
N LEU A 134 11.88 2.22 13.89
CA LEU A 134 11.49 3.63 14.00
C LEU A 134 10.04 3.76 14.48
N GLY A 135 9.14 2.92 14.00
CA GLY A 135 7.76 2.86 14.48
C GLY A 135 7.70 2.60 15.99
N ALA A 136 8.48 1.64 16.49
CA ALA A 136 8.57 1.34 17.91
C ALA A 136 9.18 2.50 18.72
N LEU A 137 10.26 3.09 18.23
CA LEU A 137 10.93 4.21 18.88
C LEU A 137 10.00 5.42 19.00
N PHE A 138 9.38 5.85 17.88
CA PHE A 138 8.46 6.98 17.91
C PHE A 138 7.25 6.69 18.81
N ALA A 139 6.69 5.48 18.74
CA ALA A 139 5.55 5.13 19.57
C ALA A 139 5.91 5.13 21.06
N TYR A 140 7.07 4.63 21.44
CA TYR A 140 7.55 4.66 22.82
C TYR A 140 7.71 6.10 23.33
N LEU A 141 8.41 6.94 22.55
CA LEU A 141 8.67 8.35 22.93
C LEU A 141 7.38 9.18 22.96
N LEU A 142 6.55 9.09 21.94
CA LEU A 142 5.28 9.81 21.86
C LEU A 142 4.30 9.37 22.95
N TYR A 143 4.24 8.07 23.23
CA TYR A 143 3.38 7.58 24.31
C TYR A 143 3.85 8.06 25.68
N HIS A 144 5.15 8.11 25.91
CA HIS A 144 5.74 8.71 27.11
C HIS A 144 5.35 10.19 27.24
N LEU A 145 5.47 10.95 26.15
CA LEU A 145 5.10 12.37 26.11
C LEU A 145 3.60 12.57 26.42
N VAL A 146 2.71 11.78 25.78
CA VAL A 146 1.27 11.82 26.03
C VAL A 146 0.96 11.53 27.50
N LYS A 147 1.64 10.55 28.11
CA LYS A 147 1.45 10.23 29.54
C LYS A 147 1.91 11.34 30.48
N ILE A 148 3.04 11.98 30.20
CA ILE A 148 3.52 13.14 30.99
C ILE A 148 2.52 14.30 30.85
N THR A 149 2.11 14.61 29.62
CA THR A 149 1.17 15.70 29.34
C THR A 149 -0.16 15.46 30.05
N ARG A 150 -0.70 14.25 29.99
CA ARG A 150 -1.94 13.89 30.69
C ARG A 150 -1.85 14.08 32.19
N ARG A 151 -0.71 13.75 32.83
CA ARG A 151 -0.52 13.92 34.28
C ARG A 151 -0.51 15.39 34.69
N LYS A 152 -0.05 16.29 33.79
CA LYS A 152 0.02 17.74 34.07
C LYS A 152 -1.31 18.46 33.80
N ILE A 153 -2.12 17.95 32.87
CA ILE A 153 -3.37 18.60 32.45
C ILE A 153 -4.53 18.08 33.32
N ARG A 154 -5.11 18.95 34.12
CA ARG A 154 -6.32 18.66 34.91
C ARG A 154 -7.58 18.97 34.08
N VAL A 155 -7.93 18.09 33.14
CA VAL A 155 -9.11 18.24 32.29
C VAL A 155 -10.09 17.09 32.58
N HIS A 156 -11.38 17.43 32.54
CA HIS A 156 -12.43 16.43 32.67
C HIS A 156 -12.31 15.35 31.58
N LEU A 157 -12.52 14.09 31.95
CA LEU A 157 -12.30 12.92 31.07
C LEU A 157 -13.01 13.05 29.71
N LEU A 158 -14.28 13.47 29.71
CA LEU A 158 -15.07 13.62 28.48
C LEU A 158 -14.48 14.66 27.51
N ARG A 159 -13.92 15.77 28.06
CA ARG A 159 -13.26 16.79 27.25
C ARG A 159 -11.95 16.26 26.66
N TYR A 160 -11.19 15.52 27.45
CA TYR A 160 -9.96 14.89 27.01
C TYR A 160 -10.22 13.87 25.89
N GLU A 161 -11.24 13.02 26.01
CA GLU A 161 -11.63 12.08 24.94
C GLU A 161 -12.10 12.82 23.68
N SER A 162 -12.80 13.95 23.81
CA SER A 162 -13.18 14.78 22.67
C SER A 162 -11.94 15.35 21.95
N TRP A 163 -10.92 15.78 22.70
CA TRP A 163 -9.65 16.23 22.10
C TRP A 163 -8.90 15.10 21.40
N LEU A 164 -8.86 13.90 21.98
CA LEU A 164 -8.25 12.74 21.35
C LEU A 164 -8.99 12.35 20.06
N ARG A 165 -10.32 12.46 20.05
CA ARG A 165 -11.12 12.20 18.84
C ARG A 165 -10.81 13.20 17.74
N GLY A 166 -10.72 14.50 18.05
CA GLY A 166 -10.29 15.52 17.12
C GLY A 166 -8.85 15.31 16.64
N GLY A 167 -7.95 15.00 17.58
CA GLY A 167 -6.57 14.65 17.28
C GLY A 167 -6.41 13.44 16.36
N LEU A 168 -7.23 12.38 16.58
CA LEU A 168 -7.25 11.22 15.70
C LEU A 168 -7.70 11.54 14.27
N MET A 169 -8.62 12.48 14.08
CA MET A 169 -9.00 12.94 12.73
C MET A 169 -7.82 13.62 12.03
N VAL A 170 -7.13 14.53 12.73
CA VAL A 170 -5.98 15.26 12.16
C VAL A 170 -4.80 14.33 11.89
N VAL A 171 -4.45 13.49 12.87
CA VAL A 171 -3.33 12.54 12.73
C VAL A 171 -3.66 11.46 11.71
N GLY A 172 -4.92 11.01 11.64
CA GLY A 172 -5.41 10.08 10.62
C GLY A 172 -5.37 10.69 9.22
N ALA A 173 -5.72 11.98 9.06
CA ALA A 173 -5.57 12.69 7.80
C ALA A 173 -4.09 12.76 7.37
N PHE A 174 -3.18 13.11 8.31
CA PHE A 174 -1.74 13.09 8.06
C PHE A 174 -1.22 11.67 7.76
N GLY A 175 -1.72 10.65 8.47
CA GLY A 175 -1.40 9.26 8.21
C GLY A 175 -1.85 8.79 6.83
N ALA A 176 -3.05 9.16 6.40
CA ALA A 176 -3.57 8.87 5.08
C ALA A 176 -2.79 9.60 3.97
N TYR A 177 -2.41 10.85 4.18
CA TYR A 177 -1.52 11.60 3.30
C TYR A 177 -0.18 10.88 3.14
N SER A 178 0.47 10.53 4.25
CA SER A 178 1.76 9.83 4.25
C SER A 178 1.66 8.44 3.62
N LEU A 179 0.54 7.74 3.84
CA LEU A 179 0.24 6.46 3.19
C LEU A 179 0.15 6.63 1.66
N GLY A 180 -0.59 7.63 1.19
CA GLY A 180 -0.71 7.94 -0.24
C GLY A 180 0.64 8.26 -0.86
N ALA A 181 1.39 9.17 -0.25
CA ALA A 181 2.71 9.60 -0.70
C ALA A 181 3.72 8.44 -0.80
N ASN A 182 3.71 7.54 0.18
CA ASN A 182 4.65 6.42 0.22
C ASN A 182 4.21 5.25 -0.68
N ASN A 183 2.94 4.89 -0.65
CA ASN A 183 2.47 3.65 -1.25
C ASN A 183 1.96 3.77 -2.69
N ILE A 184 1.80 4.98 -3.23
CA ILE A 184 1.44 5.13 -4.65
C ILE A 184 2.51 4.55 -5.58
N ALA A 185 3.76 4.54 -5.15
CA ALA A 185 4.86 3.88 -5.83
C ALA A 185 4.58 2.38 -6.06
N ASN A 186 4.00 1.70 -5.07
CA ASN A 186 3.66 0.28 -5.16
C ASN A 186 2.57 0.02 -6.22
N VAL A 187 1.68 0.98 -6.44
CA VAL A 187 0.51 0.85 -7.32
C VAL A 187 0.84 1.23 -8.75
N MET A 188 1.49 2.37 -8.94
CA MET A 188 1.73 2.95 -10.27
C MET A 188 3.21 3.02 -10.66
N GLY A 189 4.14 2.72 -9.73
CA GLY A 189 5.57 2.85 -9.99
C GLY A 189 6.08 2.06 -11.18
N VAL A 190 5.55 0.84 -11.39
CA VAL A 190 5.93 -0.02 -12.53
C VAL A 190 5.34 0.46 -13.87
N PHE A 191 4.31 1.32 -13.84
CA PHE A 191 3.68 1.85 -15.05
C PHE A 191 4.33 3.15 -15.53
N VAL A 192 4.96 3.91 -14.65
CA VAL A 192 5.58 5.20 -14.99
C VAL A 192 6.59 5.07 -16.12
N PRO A 193 7.54 4.10 -16.14
CA PRO A 193 8.46 3.92 -17.26
C PRO A 193 7.80 3.38 -18.53
N SER A 194 6.70 2.62 -18.38
CA SER A 194 6.03 1.91 -19.49
C SER A 194 4.98 2.74 -20.19
N ILE A 195 4.49 3.80 -19.56
CA ILE A 195 3.41 4.67 -20.08
C ILE A 195 3.86 6.13 -19.98
N PRO A 196 4.58 6.63 -20.99
CA PRO A 196 4.97 8.03 -21.05
C PRO A 196 3.75 8.89 -21.38
N LEU A 197 3.15 9.53 -20.37
CA LEU A 197 2.10 10.52 -20.54
C LEU A 197 2.73 11.91 -20.63
N GLU A 198 2.18 12.74 -21.52
CA GLU A 198 2.54 14.14 -21.59
C GLU A 198 2.01 14.92 -20.37
N ASN A 199 2.68 16.02 -20.05
CA ASN A 199 2.23 16.89 -18.98
C ASN A 199 0.90 17.54 -19.37
N ALA A 200 -0.06 17.53 -18.48
CA ALA A 200 -1.35 18.20 -18.66
C ALA A 200 -1.32 19.57 -17.96
N ASP A 201 -1.53 20.62 -18.74
CA ASP A 201 -1.63 21.97 -18.23
C ASP A 201 -3.10 22.37 -18.04
N PHE A 202 -3.46 22.72 -16.80
CA PHE A 202 -4.81 23.17 -16.40
C PHE A 202 -4.85 24.69 -16.21
N GLY A 203 -3.84 25.44 -16.61
CA GLY A 203 -3.72 26.88 -16.49
C GLY A 203 -3.35 27.39 -15.09
N LEU A 204 -3.91 26.81 -14.03
CA LEU A 204 -3.56 27.11 -12.63
C LEU A 204 -2.41 26.25 -12.11
N PHE A 205 -2.26 25.04 -12.63
CA PHE A 205 -1.22 24.09 -12.28
C PHE A 205 -1.01 23.11 -13.43
N THR A 206 0.19 22.56 -13.50
CA THR A 206 0.57 21.51 -14.47
C THR A 206 0.75 20.19 -13.77
N MET A 207 0.09 19.13 -14.24
CA MET A 207 0.31 17.77 -13.77
C MET A 207 1.27 17.04 -14.69
N THR A 208 2.34 16.50 -14.12
CA THR A 208 3.25 15.61 -14.87
C THR A 208 2.56 14.31 -15.26
N GLY A 209 3.05 13.62 -16.29
CA GLY A 209 2.51 12.32 -16.68
C GLY A 209 2.49 11.30 -15.54
N ALA A 210 3.51 11.29 -14.69
CA ALA A 210 3.56 10.45 -13.49
C ALA A 210 2.45 10.83 -12.49
N GLN A 211 2.23 12.12 -12.24
CA GLN A 211 1.16 12.57 -11.33
C GLN A 211 -0.24 12.20 -11.83
N GLN A 212 -0.46 12.17 -13.15
CA GLN A 212 -1.72 11.69 -13.73
C GLN A 212 -1.95 10.20 -13.42
N LEU A 213 -0.91 9.36 -13.56
CA LEU A 213 -0.96 7.96 -13.16
C LEU A 213 -1.19 7.81 -11.64
N PHE A 214 -0.50 8.63 -10.83
CA PHE A 214 -0.69 8.64 -9.38
C PHE A 214 -2.12 9.01 -8.98
N PHE A 215 -2.72 9.97 -9.66
CA PHE A 215 -4.11 10.35 -9.42
C PHE A 215 -5.07 9.19 -9.70
N LEU A 216 -4.90 8.49 -10.83
CA LEU A 216 -5.71 7.31 -11.17
C LEU A 216 -5.54 6.18 -10.15
N GLY A 217 -4.29 5.88 -9.78
CA GLY A 217 -3.99 4.87 -8.75
C GLY A 217 -4.55 5.26 -7.38
N ALA A 218 -4.48 6.53 -7.01
CA ALA A 218 -5.01 7.01 -5.74
C ALA A 218 -6.55 6.96 -5.68
N ILE A 219 -7.24 7.18 -6.80
CA ILE A 219 -8.70 6.94 -6.89
C ILE A 219 -9.01 5.46 -6.65
N ALA A 220 -8.22 4.55 -7.20
CA ALA A 220 -8.41 3.13 -6.96
C ALA A 220 -8.14 2.75 -5.49
N ILE A 221 -7.12 3.34 -4.85
CA ILE A 221 -6.88 3.19 -3.41
C ILE A 221 -8.10 3.69 -2.62
N ALA A 222 -8.58 4.90 -2.92
CA ALA A 222 -9.76 5.47 -2.27
C ALA A 222 -11.01 4.61 -2.46
N ALA A 223 -11.22 4.03 -3.64
CA ALA A 223 -12.29 3.07 -3.89
C ALA A 223 -12.17 1.83 -3.00
N GLY A 224 -10.95 1.29 -2.81
CA GLY A 224 -10.69 0.19 -1.88
C GLY A 224 -11.01 0.54 -0.43
N VAL A 225 -10.61 1.74 0.00
CA VAL A 225 -10.94 2.28 1.33
C VAL A 225 -12.45 2.33 1.56
N LEU A 226 -13.20 2.87 0.60
CA LEU A 226 -14.65 3.08 0.74
C LEU A 226 -15.46 1.78 0.65
N THR A 227 -15.00 0.81 -0.16
CA THR A 227 -15.79 -0.38 -0.50
C THR A 227 -15.49 -1.61 0.33
N TYR A 228 -14.23 -1.82 0.74
CA TYR A 228 -13.82 -3.09 1.35
C TYR A 228 -13.11 -2.97 2.70
N SER A 229 -12.54 -1.80 3.04
CA SER A 229 -11.67 -1.66 4.21
C SER A 229 -12.38 -1.82 5.56
N ARG A 230 -13.71 -1.68 5.62
CA ARG A 230 -14.49 -1.72 6.88
C ARG A 230 -14.21 -2.98 7.69
N LYS A 231 -14.33 -4.15 7.06
CA LYS A 231 -14.10 -5.44 7.73
C LYS A 231 -12.67 -5.57 8.24
N VAL A 232 -11.72 -5.10 7.43
CA VAL A 232 -10.29 -5.14 7.80
C VAL A 232 -10.00 -4.18 8.96
N MET A 233 -10.56 -2.96 8.93
CA MET A 233 -10.44 -1.99 10.01
C MET A 233 -11.01 -2.52 11.34
N GLU A 234 -12.19 -3.13 11.31
CA GLU A 234 -12.85 -3.69 12.50
C GLU A 234 -12.06 -4.90 13.05
N THR A 235 -11.52 -5.75 12.17
CA THR A 235 -10.72 -6.92 12.55
C THR A 235 -9.37 -6.50 13.13
N VAL A 236 -8.62 -5.65 12.42
CA VAL A 236 -7.29 -5.21 12.84
C VAL A 236 -7.39 -4.33 14.10
N GLY A 237 -8.38 -3.44 14.16
CA GLY A 237 -8.60 -2.57 15.31
C GLY A 237 -8.86 -3.31 16.63
N ASN A 238 -9.47 -4.50 16.55
CA ASN A 238 -9.82 -5.31 17.74
C ASN A 238 -8.78 -6.40 18.04
N SER A 239 -7.96 -6.82 17.06
CA SER A 239 -7.13 -8.02 17.19
C SER A 239 -5.68 -7.74 17.56
N LEU A 240 -5.10 -6.61 17.13
CA LEU A 240 -3.66 -6.33 17.38
C LEU A 240 -3.36 -5.95 18.83
N LEU A 241 -4.22 -5.17 19.44
CA LEU A 241 -4.25 -4.86 20.89
C LEU A 241 -5.58 -4.14 21.15
N GLU A 242 -6.20 -4.37 22.31
CA GLU A 242 -7.19 -3.43 22.87
C GLU A 242 -6.47 -2.11 23.18
N LEU A 243 -6.28 -1.31 22.11
CA LEU A 243 -5.59 -0.04 22.23
C LEU A 243 -6.50 0.99 22.90
N SER A 244 -6.02 1.59 23.99
CA SER A 244 -6.66 2.80 24.51
C SER A 244 -6.62 3.90 23.46
N SER A 245 -7.53 4.86 23.52
CA SER A 245 -7.60 6.00 22.60
C SER A 245 -6.27 6.73 22.44
N GLU A 246 -5.50 6.88 23.53
CA GLU A 246 -4.16 7.47 23.53
C GLU A 246 -3.17 6.62 22.75
N ALA A 247 -3.22 5.30 22.94
CA ALA A 247 -2.33 4.38 22.24
C ALA A 247 -2.64 4.34 20.73
N ALA A 248 -3.93 4.34 20.36
CA ALA A 248 -4.35 4.44 18.97
C ALA A 248 -3.84 5.73 18.31
N PHE A 249 -3.99 6.88 18.97
CA PHE A 249 -3.45 8.16 18.51
C PHE A 249 -1.94 8.09 18.26
N VAL A 250 -1.19 7.53 19.19
CA VAL A 250 0.28 7.42 19.11
C VAL A 250 0.70 6.45 18.00
N VAL A 251 0.04 5.32 17.83
CA VAL A 251 0.35 4.36 16.76
C VAL A 251 0.19 5.03 15.39
N VAL A 252 -0.94 5.70 15.15
CA VAL A 252 -1.21 6.36 13.88
C VAL A 252 -0.21 7.49 13.62
N LEU A 253 0.11 8.31 14.64
CA LEU A 253 1.10 9.37 14.51
C LEU A 253 2.49 8.82 14.22
N SER A 254 2.92 7.77 14.91
CA SER A 254 4.22 7.14 14.71
C SER A 254 4.36 6.58 13.29
N GLN A 255 3.32 5.90 12.80
CA GLN A 255 3.28 5.42 11.42
C GLN A 255 3.34 6.57 10.42
N ALA A 256 2.52 7.61 10.61
CA ALA A 256 2.48 8.76 9.73
C ALA A 256 3.86 9.43 9.61
N LEU A 257 4.55 9.61 10.73
CA LEU A 257 5.90 10.19 10.78
C LEU A 257 6.90 9.32 10.00
N VAL A 258 6.92 8.02 10.22
CA VAL A 258 7.85 7.12 9.51
C VAL A 258 7.60 7.15 8.01
N LEU A 259 6.34 6.98 7.56
CA LEU A 259 6.01 7.01 6.14
C LEU A 259 6.35 8.38 5.52
N PHE A 260 6.09 9.47 6.22
CA PHE A 260 6.41 10.82 5.76
C PHE A 260 7.92 11.02 5.61
N ILE A 261 8.73 10.58 6.56
CA ILE A 261 10.19 10.68 6.51
C ILE A 261 10.73 10.03 5.23
N PHE A 262 10.26 8.83 4.89
CA PHE A 262 10.75 8.08 3.72
C PHE A 262 10.08 8.44 2.40
N SER A 263 9.10 9.35 2.39
CA SER A 263 8.45 9.83 1.15
C SER A 263 8.70 11.31 0.86
N SER A 264 9.12 12.11 1.86
CA SER A 264 9.25 13.55 1.72
C SER A 264 10.56 13.99 1.06
N SER A 265 10.50 14.33 -0.22
CA SER A 265 11.62 14.93 -0.95
C SER A 265 12.05 16.28 -0.36
N ALA A 266 11.09 17.06 0.16
CA ALA A 266 11.36 18.33 0.82
C ALA A 266 12.19 18.12 2.10
N LEU A 267 11.84 17.12 2.92
CA LEU A 267 12.60 16.79 4.13
C LEU A 267 13.99 16.27 3.77
N SER A 268 14.10 15.37 2.79
CA SER A 268 15.40 14.88 2.33
C SER A 268 16.29 16.02 1.81
N GLY A 269 15.74 16.94 1.02
CA GLY A 269 16.44 18.13 0.54
C GLY A 269 16.83 19.10 1.68
N PHE A 270 15.99 19.22 2.70
CA PHE A 270 16.32 20.02 3.89
C PHE A 270 17.52 19.43 4.65
N MET A 271 17.58 18.09 4.82
CA MET A 271 18.74 17.44 5.45
C MET A 271 20.03 17.73 4.69
N VAL A 272 20.01 17.65 3.35
CA VAL A 272 21.16 17.98 2.52
C VAL A 272 21.60 19.42 2.70
N ARG A 273 20.67 20.38 2.80
CA ARG A 273 21.00 21.79 3.06
C ARG A 273 21.67 22.02 4.43
N LEU A 274 21.40 21.14 5.40
CA LEU A 274 22.07 21.14 6.69
C LEU A 274 23.44 20.42 6.70
N GLY A 275 23.91 19.95 5.54
CA GLY A 275 25.17 19.18 5.42
C GLY A 275 25.05 17.73 5.90
N LEU A 276 23.82 17.22 6.10
CA LEU A 276 23.54 15.85 6.51
C LEU A 276 23.28 14.96 5.28
N PRO A 277 23.50 13.65 5.38
CA PRO A 277 23.20 12.74 4.27
C PRO A 277 21.69 12.78 3.93
N PRO A 278 21.33 12.64 2.63
CA PRO A 278 19.93 12.61 2.24
C PRO A 278 19.22 11.39 2.83
N ILE A 279 17.96 11.59 3.22
CA ILE A 279 17.09 10.47 3.61
C ILE A 279 16.73 9.72 2.33
N PRO A 280 16.91 8.39 2.29
CA PRO A 280 16.51 7.60 1.12
C PRO A 280 15.00 7.62 0.96
N LEU A 281 14.53 8.01 -0.23
CA LEU A 281 13.11 8.00 -0.57
C LEU A 281 12.77 6.61 -1.10
N VAL A 282 12.10 5.81 -0.29
CA VAL A 282 11.81 4.39 -0.56
C VAL A 282 10.41 4.01 -0.10
N PRO A 283 9.74 3.09 -0.78
CA PRO A 283 8.48 2.57 -0.29
C PRO A 283 8.69 1.75 0.99
N VAL A 284 8.03 2.16 2.07
CA VAL A 284 8.09 1.50 3.37
C VAL A 284 6.79 0.73 3.61
N SER A 285 6.88 -0.41 4.27
CA SER A 285 5.71 -1.19 4.65
C SER A 285 4.94 -0.53 5.79
N SER A 286 3.77 0.02 5.52
CA SER A 286 2.86 0.60 6.51
C SER A 286 2.51 -0.41 7.61
N THR A 287 2.24 -1.66 7.25
CA THR A 287 1.90 -2.73 8.20
C THR A 287 3.06 -3.05 9.16
N GLN A 288 4.30 -3.08 8.64
CA GLN A 288 5.48 -3.31 9.49
C GLN A 288 5.70 -2.16 10.50
N VAL A 289 5.50 -0.92 10.05
CA VAL A 289 5.63 0.26 10.93
C VAL A 289 4.58 0.25 12.03
N VAL A 290 3.33 -0.09 11.71
CA VAL A 290 2.25 -0.22 12.72
C VAL A 290 2.57 -1.30 13.73
N VAL A 291 3.02 -2.47 13.28
CA VAL A 291 3.44 -3.55 14.19
C VAL A 291 4.56 -3.08 15.10
N GLY A 292 5.57 -2.39 14.55
CA GLY A 292 6.62 -1.77 15.33
C GLY A 292 6.08 -0.79 16.37
N ALA A 293 5.18 0.11 15.99
CA ALA A 293 4.57 1.09 16.89
C ALA A 293 3.80 0.42 18.04
N VAL A 294 3.07 -0.66 17.73
CA VAL A 294 2.36 -1.47 18.74
C VAL A 294 3.35 -2.12 19.70
N ILE A 295 4.46 -2.67 19.21
CA ILE A 295 5.54 -3.22 20.05
C ILE A 295 6.14 -2.12 20.94
N GLY A 296 6.39 -0.91 20.41
CA GLY A 296 6.91 0.22 21.18
C GLY A 296 6.02 0.61 22.37
N ILE A 297 4.69 0.62 22.16
CA ILE A 297 3.73 0.84 23.26
C ILE A 297 3.73 -0.35 24.23
N GLY A 298 3.81 -1.58 23.73
CA GLY A 298 3.91 -2.78 24.55
C GLY A 298 5.13 -2.75 25.46
N LEU A 299 6.29 -2.36 24.93
CA LEU A 299 7.52 -2.18 25.71
C LEU A 299 7.37 -1.11 26.80
N TYR A 300 6.69 0.01 26.48
CA TYR A 300 6.43 1.05 27.47
C TYR A 300 5.51 0.58 28.61
N LYS A 301 4.51 -0.24 28.31
CA LYS A 301 3.54 -0.80 29.27
C LYS A 301 4.05 -2.01 30.03
N GLY A 302 5.20 -2.56 29.64
CA GLY A 302 5.71 -3.85 30.12
C GLY A 302 5.29 -5.00 29.20
N VAL A 303 6.24 -5.88 28.90
CA VAL A 303 6.19 -6.92 27.83
C VAL A 303 5.03 -7.95 27.98
N ARG A 304 4.36 -8.01 29.12
CA ARG A 304 3.34 -9.05 29.44
C ARG A 304 2.10 -9.06 28.53
N ASN A 305 1.87 -7.98 27.76
CA ASN A 305 0.65 -7.82 26.96
C ASN A 305 0.88 -7.99 25.42
N ILE A 306 2.06 -8.45 25.00
CA ILE A 306 2.37 -8.64 23.58
C ILE A 306 1.99 -10.06 23.17
N ASN A 307 1.13 -10.19 22.16
CA ASN A 307 0.77 -11.48 21.58
C ASN A 307 1.85 -11.95 20.59
N PHE A 308 2.88 -12.63 21.11
CA PHE A 308 4.00 -13.12 20.28
C PHE A 308 3.59 -14.14 19.21
N ARG A 309 2.50 -14.91 19.43
CA ARG A 309 1.98 -15.85 18.43
C ARG A 309 1.46 -15.10 17.21
N MET A 310 0.74 -14.01 17.44
CA MET A 310 0.24 -13.13 16.36
C MET A 310 1.38 -12.43 15.64
N LEU A 311 2.39 -11.91 16.36
CA LEU A 311 3.58 -11.32 15.75
C LEU A 311 4.32 -12.33 14.87
N GLY A 312 4.47 -13.59 15.30
CA GLY A 312 5.08 -14.66 14.50
C GLY A 312 4.28 -14.93 13.22
N SER A 313 2.95 -14.94 13.27
CA SER A 313 2.09 -15.09 12.09
C SER A 313 2.26 -13.94 11.11
N ILE A 314 2.35 -12.69 11.61
CA ILE A 314 2.59 -11.51 10.77
C ILE A 314 4.00 -11.56 10.16
N ALA A 315 5.01 -11.91 10.94
CA ALA A 315 6.40 -12.04 10.47
C ALA A 315 6.56 -13.13 9.40
N SER A 316 5.83 -14.24 9.50
CA SER A 316 5.81 -15.25 8.43
C SER A 316 5.21 -14.70 7.14
N GLY A 317 4.20 -13.85 7.24
CA GLY A 317 3.63 -13.12 6.10
C GLY A 317 4.65 -12.22 5.40
N TRP A 318 5.59 -11.63 6.13
CA TRP A 318 6.63 -10.78 5.55
C TRP A 318 7.64 -11.53 4.67
N ILE A 319 7.79 -12.83 4.88
CA ILE A 319 8.64 -13.71 4.05
C ILE A 319 7.81 -14.33 2.92
N THR A 320 6.64 -14.84 3.25
CA THR A 320 5.81 -15.56 2.26
C THR A 320 5.25 -14.63 1.18
N THR A 321 4.91 -13.38 1.53
CA THR A 321 4.33 -12.42 0.57
C THR A 321 5.25 -12.14 -0.62
N PRO A 322 6.51 -11.68 -0.46
CA PRO A 322 7.38 -11.40 -1.61
C PRO A 322 7.72 -12.66 -2.39
N VAL A 323 7.90 -13.80 -1.73
CA VAL A 323 8.18 -15.07 -2.41
C VAL A 323 6.98 -15.52 -3.26
N THR A 324 5.77 -15.48 -2.70
CA THR A 324 4.55 -15.84 -3.44
C THR A 324 4.32 -14.90 -4.63
N ALA A 325 4.47 -13.59 -4.42
CA ALA A 325 4.30 -12.60 -5.48
C ALA A 325 5.34 -12.79 -6.60
N GLY A 326 6.60 -13.06 -6.25
CA GLY A 326 7.67 -13.31 -7.21
C GLY A 326 7.43 -14.57 -8.05
N LEU A 327 7.09 -15.67 -7.40
CA LEU A 327 6.77 -16.93 -8.09
C LEU A 327 5.53 -16.77 -8.98
N LEU A 328 4.49 -16.12 -8.49
CA LEU A 328 3.27 -15.87 -9.27
C LEU A 328 3.57 -14.98 -10.48
N THR A 329 4.40 -13.94 -10.32
CA THR A 329 4.84 -13.10 -11.43
C THR A 329 5.58 -13.91 -12.48
N PHE A 330 6.54 -14.71 -12.09
CA PHE A 330 7.31 -15.56 -13.01
C PHE A 330 6.40 -16.49 -13.80
N LEU A 331 5.47 -17.15 -13.14
CA LEU A 331 4.49 -18.05 -13.78
C LEU A 331 3.56 -17.29 -14.74
N LEU A 332 2.99 -16.16 -14.30
CA LEU A 332 2.09 -15.36 -15.15
C LEU A 332 2.82 -14.79 -16.37
N LEU A 333 4.07 -14.34 -16.22
CA LEU A 333 4.89 -13.86 -17.35
C LEU A 333 5.14 -14.98 -18.38
N PHE A 334 5.36 -16.21 -17.91
CA PHE A 334 5.51 -17.35 -18.80
C PHE A 334 4.25 -17.54 -19.67
N PHE A 335 3.06 -17.47 -19.07
CA PHE A 335 1.81 -17.57 -19.81
C PHE A 335 1.59 -16.36 -20.75
N VAL A 336 1.81 -15.14 -20.24
CA VAL A 336 1.59 -13.90 -21.00
C VAL A 336 2.50 -13.85 -22.24
N LYS A 337 3.77 -14.23 -22.09
CA LYS A 337 4.73 -14.23 -23.20
C LYS A 337 4.48 -15.39 -24.18
N ASN A 338 4.38 -16.62 -23.69
CA ASN A 338 4.41 -17.80 -24.55
C ASN A 338 3.03 -18.15 -25.12
N LEU A 339 1.94 -17.91 -24.37
CA LEU A 339 0.59 -18.24 -24.82
C LEU A 339 -0.06 -17.08 -25.58
N PHE A 340 0.25 -15.82 -25.21
CA PHE A 340 -0.40 -14.64 -25.76
C PHE A 340 0.50 -13.81 -26.66
N GLY A 341 1.80 -14.09 -26.69
CA GLY A 341 2.76 -13.36 -27.51
C GLY A 341 2.85 -11.87 -27.13
N ILE A 342 2.46 -11.50 -25.89
CA ILE A 342 2.51 -10.12 -25.41
C ILE A 342 3.95 -9.83 -24.96
N ASP A 343 4.49 -8.70 -25.40
CA ASP A 343 5.78 -8.23 -24.92
C ASP A 343 5.72 -7.91 -23.39
N VAL A 344 6.57 -8.59 -22.64
CA VAL A 344 6.68 -8.46 -21.18
C VAL A 344 7.96 -7.75 -20.74
N GLY A 345 8.78 -7.29 -21.67
CA GLY A 345 10.05 -6.61 -21.46
C GLY A 345 11.21 -7.27 -22.21
N HIS A 346 12.32 -6.55 -22.32
CA HIS A 346 13.47 -6.99 -23.10
C HIS A 346 14.02 -8.31 -22.59
N SER A 347 13.95 -9.33 -23.46
CA SER A 347 14.91 -10.43 -23.42
C SER A 347 16.19 -9.97 -24.11
N VAL A 348 17.32 -10.40 -23.62
CA VAL A 348 18.65 -10.13 -24.21
C VAL A 348 18.77 -10.67 -25.64
N ASN A 349 17.82 -11.49 -26.07
CA ASN A 349 17.67 -11.99 -27.44
C ASN A 349 16.30 -11.58 -28.00
N PRO A 350 16.23 -10.61 -28.94
CA PRO A 350 14.98 -10.34 -29.65
C PRO A 350 14.54 -11.60 -30.40
N PRO A 351 13.26 -11.98 -30.33
CA PRO A 351 12.77 -13.09 -31.15
C PRO A 351 12.87 -12.70 -32.64
N ALA A 352 13.35 -13.62 -33.47
CA ALA A 352 13.32 -13.48 -34.93
C ALA A 352 11.86 -13.21 -35.39
N GLU A 353 11.69 -12.15 -36.19
CA GLU A 353 10.43 -11.80 -36.82
C GLU A 353 9.92 -13.00 -37.65
N THR A 354 8.85 -13.62 -37.24
CA THR A 354 8.10 -14.60 -38.06
C THR A 354 6.78 -13.98 -38.47
N GLY A 355 6.59 -13.98 -39.79
CA GLY A 355 5.62 -13.27 -40.57
C GLY A 355 4.13 -13.41 -40.22
N ASP A 356 3.38 -12.49 -40.81
CA ASP A 356 1.94 -12.30 -40.78
C ASP A 356 1.12 -13.57 -41.11
N GLY A 357 0.32 -13.97 -40.12
CA GLY A 357 -0.82 -14.86 -40.33
C GLY A 357 -1.85 -14.55 -39.23
N LEU A 358 -3.09 -14.34 -39.60
CA LEU A 358 -4.24 -14.31 -38.69
C LEU A 358 -4.28 -15.61 -37.88
N SER A 359 -3.51 -15.65 -36.82
CA SER A 359 -3.33 -16.84 -36.01
C SER A 359 -4.28 -16.80 -34.82
N ILE A 360 -4.66 -17.97 -34.33
CA ILE A 360 -5.32 -18.23 -33.05
C ILE A 360 -4.78 -17.34 -31.94
N SER A 361 -3.50 -16.94 -32.01
CA SER A 361 -2.86 -15.96 -31.13
C SER A 361 -3.53 -14.58 -31.11
N MET A 362 -4.12 -14.08 -32.19
CA MET A 362 -4.82 -12.79 -32.19
C MET A 362 -6.16 -12.87 -31.44
N ILE A 363 -6.92 -13.95 -31.64
CA ILE A 363 -8.21 -14.15 -30.94
C ILE A 363 -7.94 -14.28 -29.44
N ILE A 364 -6.93 -15.06 -29.06
CA ILE A 364 -6.48 -15.23 -27.69
C ILE A 364 -5.96 -13.91 -27.13
N ARG A 365 -5.20 -13.14 -27.90
CA ARG A 365 -4.63 -11.83 -27.53
C ARG A 365 -5.69 -10.79 -27.12
N TYR A 366 -6.89 -10.86 -27.71
CA TYR A 366 -8.02 -9.96 -27.40
C TYR A 366 -9.02 -10.56 -26.40
N SER A 367 -9.15 -11.89 -26.34
CA SER A 367 -10.11 -12.54 -25.43
C SER A 367 -9.64 -12.54 -23.98
N ILE A 368 -8.34 -12.54 -23.70
CA ILE A 368 -7.84 -12.58 -22.33
C ILE A 368 -7.96 -11.27 -21.58
N PRO A 369 -7.67 -10.10 -22.15
CA PRO A 369 -8.03 -8.86 -21.51
C PRO A 369 -9.52 -8.78 -21.17
N ALA A 370 -10.39 -9.29 -22.05
CA ALA A 370 -11.82 -9.38 -21.79
C ALA A 370 -12.14 -10.37 -20.65
N LEU A 371 -11.47 -11.52 -20.61
CA LEU A 371 -11.64 -12.50 -19.53
C LEU A 371 -11.13 -11.99 -18.20
N LEU A 372 -10.01 -11.26 -18.17
CA LEU A 372 -9.47 -10.62 -16.97
C LEU A 372 -10.37 -9.48 -16.50
N LEU A 373 -10.94 -8.69 -17.40
CA LEU A 373 -11.97 -7.70 -17.06
C LEU A 373 -13.20 -8.35 -16.44
N ILE A 374 -13.68 -9.46 -17.05
CA ILE A 374 -14.84 -10.21 -16.56
C ILE A 374 -14.52 -10.84 -15.20
N THR A 375 -13.33 -11.43 -15.02
CA THR A 375 -12.93 -12.02 -13.73
C THR A 375 -12.74 -10.95 -12.66
N THR A 376 -12.17 -9.80 -12.99
CA THR A 376 -12.04 -8.67 -12.07
C THR A 376 -13.41 -8.11 -11.69
N ALA A 377 -14.29 -7.90 -12.66
CA ALA A 377 -15.67 -7.47 -12.43
C ALA A 377 -16.46 -8.50 -11.61
N TYR A 378 -16.27 -9.80 -11.86
CA TYR A 378 -16.89 -10.87 -11.09
C TYR A 378 -16.36 -10.93 -9.65
N LEU A 379 -15.05 -10.75 -9.44
CA LEU A 379 -14.46 -10.65 -8.08
C LEU A 379 -15.00 -9.43 -7.33
N ILE A 380 -15.12 -8.28 -8.00
CA ILE A 380 -15.74 -7.07 -7.44
C ILE A 380 -17.21 -7.35 -7.10
N TYR A 381 -17.96 -8.01 -7.98
CA TYR A 381 -19.34 -8.43 -7.75
C TYR A 381 -19.46 -9.36 -6.53
N LEU A 382 -18.59 -10.37 -6.40
CA LEU A 382 -18.58 -11.27 -5.24
C LEU A 382 -18.32 -10.51 -3.94
N VAL A 383 -17.38 -9.57 -3.96
CA VAL A 383 -17.07 -8.71 -2.81
C VAL A 383 -18.26 -7.83 -2.42
N LEU A 384 -18.94 -7.23 -3.42
CA LEU A 384 -20.13 -6.41 -3.19
C LEU A 384 -21.33 -7.24 -2.71
N ALA A 385 -21.50 -8.46 -3.23
CA ALA A 385 -22.54 -9.39 -2.82
C ALA A 385 -22.35 -9.89 -1.37
N GLU A 386 -21.10 -10.16 -0.98
CA GLU A 386 -20.75 -10.55 0.39
C GLU A 386 -20.96 -9.39 1.36
N LYS A 387 -20.65 -8.16 0.94
CA LYS A 387 -20.96 -6.94 1.70
C LYS A 387 -22.46 -6.80 1.96
N LYS A 388 -23.30 -6.98 0.92
CA LYS A 388 -24.77 -6.91 1.05
C LYS A 388 -25.32 -7.98 2.00
N LYS A 389 -24.71 -9.17 2.03
CA LYS A 389 -25.04 -10.24 2.96
C LYS A 389 -24.65 -9.89 4.40
N THR A 390 -23.47 -9.32 4.59
CA THR A 390 -22.98 -8.89 5.91
C THR A 390 -23.83 -7.73 6.45
N ASP A 391 -24.16 -6.73 5.63
CA ASP A 391 -25.02 -5.61 6.03
C ASP A 391 -26.44 -6.06 6.40
N ARG A 392 -27.01 -7.07 5.73
CA ARG A 392 -28.29 -7.69 6.10
C ARG A 392 -28.22 -8.43 7.44
N LEU A 393 -27.14 -9.14 7.69
CA LEU A 393 -26.95 -9.85 8.97
C LEU A 393 -26.74 -8.84 10.11
N THR A 394 -25.99 -7.77 9.89
CA THR A 394 -25.78 -6.73 10.90
C THR A 394 -27.09 -6.01 11.26
N ARG A 395 -27.93 -5.67 10.28
CA ARG A 395 -29.27 -5.07 10.54
C ARG A 395 -30.18 -6.01 11.33
N LYS A 396 -30.14 -7.31 11.07
CA LYS A 396 -30.96 -8.30 11.78
C LYS A 396 -30.57 -8.52 13.25
N TYR A 397 -29.38 -8.11 13.66
CA TYR A 397 -28.88 -8.24 15.03
C TYR A 397 -28.87 -6.92 15.81
N TYR A 398 -29.16 -5.77 15.19
CA TYR A 398 -29.15 -4.45 15.82
C TYR A 398 -30.51 -3.72 15.74
N ASP A 399 -31.53 -4.27 15.04
CA ASP A 399 -32.96 -4.00 15.15
C ASP A 399 -33.62 -5.10 16.02
#